data_42f22cb0d9d97d747cec3b7a81d6a384
#
_entry.id   42f22cb0d9d97d747cec3b7a81d6a384
#
_cell.length_a   1.000
_cell.length_b   1.000
_cell.length_c   1.000
_cell.angle_alpha   90.00
_cell.angle_beta   90.00
_cell.angle_gamma   90.00
#
_symmetry.space_group_name_H-M   'P 1'
#
loop_
_entity.id
_entity.type
_entity.pdbx_description
1 polymer ?
#
loop_
_entity_poly.entity_id
_entity_poly.type
_entity_poly.pdbx_seq_one_letter_code
_entity_poly.pdbx_strand_id
1 'polypeptide(L)'
;RRGVPERLVSGAVREADRAAGDLSKSLYDRNRSFYELLRYGARIKPEAGAATETVWLVDWKTPENNDFAIAEEVTVRSPSGKGYTKRPDLVLYVNGIAFAVIELKRSTVSVEQGIRQNLDNQQPMFIEGFFSTIQLVMAGNDTEGLRYGTVGTKEKGFLNWREDSPISPLLDRQVIQLCSKKRLLELVHDFVVFDGGTKKLCRQNQFFGVNAARAFLRRREGGIIWHSQGSGKSLTMVFLAKWIRENMDDARLLLVTDRTELDEQIEKVFKGVNERIYRTRSGRDLIDRLNGPSPWLLCSLIHKFGGRNQLDEDDDSSGRDFIQELKAALPPDFSPKGNLVVFVDECHRTQSGDLHDAMKAILPNAVFIGFTGTPLLKADKQRSIDVFGPYIHSYRFDEAVKDKVILDLRYEARDIDQRISSPEKIDQWFEANTSGLTAIAKAQLRERWGQMQTILSSRSRLEQIVADVQLDMETKDRLKSGHGNAILV
;
A
#
# COMPACT_ATOMS: atom_id res chain seq x y z
N ARG A 1 -8.28 15.00 34.28
CA ARG A 1 -7.03 15.42 34.94
C ARG A 1 -6.32 16.60 34.25
N ARG A 2 -6.80 17.04 33.05
CA ARG A 2 -6.18 18.12 32.26
C ARG A 2 -6.92 19.47 32.37
N GLY A 3 -7.67 19.72 33.44
CA GLY A 3 -8.46 20.93 33.57
C GLY A 3 -9.72 20.97 32.67
N VAL A 4 -10.05 19.87 32.01
CA VAL A 4 -11.29 19.75 31.22
C VAL A 4 -12.47 19.63 32.19
N PRO A 5 -13.53 20.47 32.07
CA PRO A 5 -14.70 20.38 32.91
C PRO A 5 -15.33 18.98 32.91
N GLU A 6 -15.77 18.49 34.07
CA GLU A 6 -16.31 17.15 34.27
C GLU A 6 -17.48 16.85 33.35
N ARG A 7 -18.35 17.84 33.09
CA ARG A 7 -19.48 17.70 32.14
C ARG A 7 -19.05 17.41 30.72
N LEU A 8 -17.94 17.99 30.26
CA LEU A 8 -17.38 17.71 28.92
C LEU A 8 -16.76 16.30 28.86
N VAL A 9 -16.06 15.91 29.92
CA VAL A 9 -15.53 14.52 30.05
C VAL A 9 -16.67 13.52 30.03
N SER A 10 -17.71 13.74 30.83
CA SER A 10 -18.91 12.87 30.86
C SER A 10 -19.62 12.83 29.52
N GLY A 11 -19.65 13.95 28.79
CA GLY A 11 -20.16 14.04 27.42
C GLY A 11 -19.34 13.17 26.46
N ALA A 12 -18.01 13.28 26.51
CA ALA A 12 -17.10 12.50 25.65
C ALA A 12 -17.19 10.99 25.93
N VAL A 13 -17.31 10.60 27.21
CA VAL A 13 -17.50 9.19 27.59
C VAL A 13 -18.83 8.66 27.02
N ARG A 14 -19.94 9.41 27.13
CA ARG A 14 -21.21 8.99 26.52
C ARG A 14 -21.15 8.84 25.01
N GLU A 15 -20.42 9.71 24.29
CA GLU A 15 -20.21 9.56 22.86
C GLU A 15 -19.38 8.32 22.54
N ALA A 16 -18.33 8.05 23.32
CA ALA A 16 -17.51 6.87 23.20
C ALA A 16 -18.32 5.57 23.43
N ASP A 17 -19.15 5.54 24.51
CA ASP A 17 -20.02 4.43 24.82
C ASP A 17 -21.08 4.20 23.70
N ARG A 18 -21.65 5.29 23.16
CA ARG A 18 -22.58 5.19 22.06
C ARG A 18 -21.93 4.63 20.80
N ALA A 19 -20.72 5.11 20.44
CA ALA A 19 -20.01 4.64 19.26
C ALA A 19 -19.62 3.15 19.36
N ALA A 20 -19.15 2.73 20.55
CA ALA A 20 -18.73 1.37 20.81
C ALA A 20 -19.89 0.39 21.02
N GLY A 21 -20.99 0.87 21.63
CA GLY A 21 -22.12 0.06 22.09
C GLY A 21 -23.29 -0.06 21.11
N ASP A 22 -23.25 0.55 19.93
CA ASP A 22 -24.35 0.52 18.96
C ASP A 22 -24.48 -0.85 18.29
N LEU A 23 -25.26 -1.74 18.91
CA LEU A 23 -25.48 -3.10 18.43
C LEU A 23 -26.25 -3.19 17.08
N SER A 24 -26.79 -2.08 16.57
CA SER A 24 -27.40 -2.05 15.24
C SER A 24 -26.37 -2.04 14.11
N LYS A 25 -25.10 -1.75 14.45
CA LYS A 25 -23.96 -1.66 13.52
C LYS A 25 -23.09 -2.91 13.60
N SER A 26 -22.42 -3.19 12.49
CA SER A 26 -21.37 -4.23 12.46
C SER A 26 -20.21 -3.87 13.40
N LEU A 27 -19.41 -4.86 13.80
CA LEU A 27 -18.19 -4.62 14.56
C LEU A 27 -17.25 -3.64 13.83
N TYR A 28 -17.14 -3.76 12.51
CA TYR A 28 -16.35 -2.85 11.68
C TYR A 28 -16.82 -1.40 11.82
N ASP A 29 -18.14 -1.15 11.71
CA ASP A 29 -18.69 0.20 11.77
C ASP A 29 -18.60 0.80 13.18
N ARG A 30 -18.81 -0.01 14.22
CA ARG A 30 -18.61 0.41 15.63
C ARG A 30 -17.15 0.78 15.89
N ASN A 31 -16.22 -0.09 15.49
CA ASN A 31 -14.80 0.16 15.67
C ASN A 31 -14.35 1.40 14.88
N ARG A 32 -14.88 1.60 13.65
CA ARG A 32 -14.63 2.80 12.85
C ARG A 32 -15.15 4.06 13.55
N SER A 33 -16.42 4.04 13.98
CA SER A 33 -17.02 5.20 14.68
C SER A 33 -16.23 5.54 15.95
N PHE A 34 -15.82 4.52 16.71
CA PHE A 34 -14.99 4.72 17.90
C PHE A 34 -13.59 5.25 17.56
N TYR A 35 -12.94 4.71 16.50
CA TYR A 35 -11.65 5.20 16.02
C TYR A 35 -11.72 6.67 15.60
N GLU A 36 -12.80 7.10 14.95
CA GLU A 36 -12.99 8.52 14.58
C GLU A 36 -13.01 9.42 15.82
N LEU A 37 -13.66 8.99 16.92
CA LEU A 37 -13.60 9.72 18.20
C LEU A 37 -12.20 9.72 18.82
N LEU A 38 -11.47 8.61 18.75
CA LEU A 38 -10.07 8.57 19.20
C LEU A 38 -9.22 9.56 18.39
N ARG A 39 -9.35 9.49 17.07
CA ARG A 39 -8.48 10.17 16.10
C ARG A 39 -8.72 11.67 16.05
N TYR A 40 -9.97 12.12 16.15
CA TYR A 40 -10.39 13.51 15.92
C TYR A 40 -11.01 14.17 17.17
N GLY A 41 -11.11 13.44 18.25
CA GLY A 41 -11.75 13.89 19.48
C GLY A 41 -13.28 13.86 19.42
N ALA A 42 -13.90 13.88 20.59
CA ALA A 42 -15.35 13.95 20.73
C ALA A 42 -15.80 15.42 20.70
N ARG A 43 -16.76 15.73 19.83
CA ARG A 43 -17.34 17.08 19.72
C ARG A 43 -18.52 17.22 20.66
N ILE A 44 -18.33 17.95 21.76
CA ILE A 44 -19.32 18.10 22.82
C ILE A 44 -19.86 19.53 22.86
N LYS A 45 -21.17 19.66 22.92
CA LYS A 45 -21.83 20.91 23.28
C LYS A 45 -22.06 20.95 24.79
N PRO A 46 -21.43 21.87 25.53
CA PRO A 46 -21.59 21.95 26.99
C PRO A 46 -23.03 22.24 27.40
N GLU A 47 -23.70 23.16 26.69
CA GLU A 47 -25.07 23.62 26.94
C GLU A 47 -25.78 24.03 25.63
N ALA A 48 -27.11 24.13 25.67
CA ALA A 48 -27.86 24.66 24.56
C ALA A 48 -27.42 26.10 24.23
N GLY A 49 -27.00 26.35 22.99
CA GLY A 49 -26.47 27.65 22.54
C GLY A 49 -24.97 27.86 22.72
N ALA A 50 -24.27 27.02 23.47
CA ALA A 50 -22.81 27.11 23.61
C ALA A 50 -22.07 26.63 22.35
N ALA A 51 -20.84 27.09 22.16
CA ALA A 51 -19.94 26.60 21.12
C ALA A 51 -19.59 25.12 21.35
N THR A 52 -19.39 24.38 20.26
CA THR A 52 -18.94 22.98 20.32
C THR A 52 -17.46 22.93 20.69
N GLU A 53 -17.13 22.18 21.72
CA GLU A 53 -15.77 21.93 22.15
C GLU A 53 -15.30 20.52 21.75
N THR A 54 -14.00 20.39 21.42
CA THR A 54 -13.41 19.09 21.10
C THR A 54 -12.70 18.55 22.35
N VAL A 55 -13.14 17.38 22.81
CA VAL A 55 -12.53 16.66 23.92
C VAL A 55 -11.70 15.50 23.38
N TRP A 56 -10.40 15.55 23.61
CA TRP A 56 -9.47 14.52 23.17
C TRP A 56 -9.41 13.37 24.17
N LEU A 57 -9.70 12.15 23.69
CA LEU A 57 -9.63 10.93 24.48
C LEU A 57 -8.19 10.46 24.68
N VAL A 58 -7.31 10.79 23.73
CA VAL A 58 -5.88 10.46 23.72
C VAL A 58 -5.07 11.71 23.38
N ASP A 59 -3.96 11.92 24.07
CA ASP A 59 -2.96 12.93 23.69
C ASP A 59 -1.95 12.32 22.74
N TRP A 60 -2.16 12.55 21.46
CA TRP A 60 -1.32 12.04 20.40
C TRP A 60 0.03 12.74 20.30
N LYS A 61 0.09 14.01 20.72
CA LYS A 61 1.28 14.85 20.60
C LYS A 61 2.31 14.57 21.70
N THR A 62 1.83 14.33 22.90
CA THR A 62 2.67 14.10 24.09
C THR A 62 2.26 12.78 24.74
N PRO A 63 2.83 11.64 24.27
CA PRO A 63 2.44 10.30 24.76
C PRO A 63 2.47 10.16 26.28
N GLU A 64 3.40 10.84 26.93
CA GLU A 64 3.62 10.81 28.39
C GLU A 64 2.44 11.37 29.19
N ASN A 65 1.62 12.18 28.56
CA ASN A 65 0.40 12.71 29.18
C ASN A 65 -0.72 11.67 29.29
N ASN A 66 -0.61 10.53 28.63
CA ASN A 66 -1.62 9.46 28.73
C ASN A 66 -1.32 8.53 29.89
N ASP A 67 -2.39 7.95 30.44
CA ASP A 67 -2.29 6.87 31.40
C ASP A 67 -2.26 5.53 30.66
N PHE A 68 -1.17 4.76 30.85
CA PHE A 68 -1.00 3.45 30.22
C PHE A 68 -1.07 2.37 31.29
N ALA A 69 -1.89 1.37 31.05
CA ALA A 69 -2.02 0.22 31.92
C ALA A 69 -2.02 -1.10 31.12
N ILE A 70 -1.58 -2.16 31.77
CA ILE A 70 -1.66 -3.53 31.29
C ILE A 70 -2.49 -4.30 32.31
N ALA A 71 -3.45 -5.09 31.82
CA ALA A 71 -4.20 -6.00 32.66
C ALA A 71 -4.07 -7.43 32.10
N GLU A 72 -3.84 -8.37 33.00
CA GLU A 72 -3.73 -9.79 32.70
C GLU A 72 -5.07 -10.47 32.92
N GLU A 73 -5.39 -11.46 32.08
CA GLU A 73 -6.55 -12.35 32.22
C GLU A 73 -7.88 -11.61 32.47
N VAL A 74 -8.13 -10.53 31.72
CA VAL A 74 -9.33 -9.70 31.88
C VAL A 74 -10.58 -10.51 31.54
N THR A 75 -11.45 -10.71 32.53
CA THR A 75 -12.71 -11.40 32.31
C THR A 75 -13.72 -10.52 31.60
N VAL A 76 -14.01 -10.83 30.34
CA VAL A 76 -15.01 -10.13 29.52
C VAL A 76 -16.24 -11.02 29.31
N ARG A 77 -17.42 -10.46 29.61
CA ARG A 77 -18.72 -11.13 29.43
C ARG A 77 -19.37 -10.68 28.14
N SER A 78 -20.05 -11.60 27.46
CA SER A 78 -20.88 -11.24 26.31
C SER A 78 -22.04 -10.33 26.74
N PRO A 79 -22.34 -9.27 25.99
CA PRO A 79 -23.44 -8.34 26.29
C PRO A 79 -24.82 -9.03 26.32
N SER A 80 -25.01 -10.12 25.61
CA SER A 80 -26.27 -10.86 25.53
C SER A 80 -26.70 -11.58 26.83
N GLY A 81 -25.86 -11.58 27.83
CA GLY A 81 -26.10 -12.28 29.09
C GLY A 81 -26.19 -13.84 29.00
N LYS A 82 -26.34 -14.33 27.77
CA LYS A 82 -26.37 -15.78 27.44
C LYS A 82 -25.11 -16.26 26.75
N GLY A 83 -24.16 -15.33 26.48
CA GLY A 83 -22.94 -15.61 25.77
C GLY A 83 -21.82 -16.13 26.66
N TYR A 84 -20.80 -16.65 26.03
CA TYR A 84 -19.61 -17.14 26.70
C TYR A 84 -18.78 -15.99 27.30
N THR A 85 -18.24 -16.25 28.49
CA THR A 85 -17.19 -15.40 29.04
C THR A 85 -15.86 -15.78 28.41
N LYS A 86 -15.09 -14.79 27.99
CA LYS A 86 -13.72 -14.95 27.47
C LYS A 86 -12.74 -14.18 28.33
N ARG A 87 -11.51 -14.60 28.28
CA ARG A 87 -10.45 -14.03 29.11
C ARG A 87 -9.19 -13.86 28.27
N PRO A 88 -9.05 -12.70 27.54
CA PRO A 88 -7.83 -12.36 26.86
C PRO A 88 -6.63 -12.36 27.81
N ASP A 89 -5.49 -12.90 27.37
CA ASP A 89 -4.31 -13.06 28.20
C ASP A 89 -3.78 -11.69 28.67
N LEU A 90 -3.60 -10.74 27.75
CA LEU A 90 -3.17 -9.37 28.05
C LEU A 90 -4.03 -8.33 27.32
N VAL A 91 -4.40 -7.29 28.04
CA VAL A 91 -5.10 -6.12 27.48
C VAL A 91 -4.30 -4.85 27.80
N LEU A 92 -3.96 -4.08 26.77
CA LEU A 92 -3.30 -2.79 26.90
C LEU A 92 -4.35 -1.70 26.93
N TYR A 93 -4.28 -0.82 27.91
CA TYR A 93 -5.18 0.31 28.09
C TYR A 93 -4.46 1.65 27.87
N VAL A 94 -5.15 2.58 27.26
CA VAL A 94 -4.74 3.99 27.15
C VAL A 94 -5.87 4.84 27.70
N ASN A 95 -5.61 5.61 28.76
CA ASN A 95 -6.61 6.44 29.46
C ASN A 95 -7.88 5.65 29.88
N GLY A 96 -7.71 4.39 30.29
CA GLY A 96 -8.80 3.49 30.67
C GLY A 96 -9.56 2.85 29.51
N ILE A 97 -9.20 3.14 28.26
CA ILE A 97 -9.79 2.53 27.04
C ILE A 97 -9.01 1.28 26.71
N ALA A 98 -9.69 0.13 26.53
CA ALA A 98 -9.08 -1.08 26.00
C ALA A 98 -8.62 -0.84 24.56
N PHE A 99 -7.30 -0.82 24.34
CA PHE A 99 -6.67 -0.31 23.12
C PHE A 99 -6.06 -1.42 22.26
N ALA A 100 -5.46 -2.41 22.92
CA ALA A 100 -4.86 -3.55 22.23
C ALA A 100 -5.02 -4.83 23.06
N VAL A 101 -5.01 -5.98 22.39
CA VAL A 101 -5.09 -7.30 23.00
C VAL A 101 -3.98 -8.19 22.47
N ILE A 102 -3.39 -8.99 23.37
CA ILE A 102 -2.36 -9.99 23.04
C ILE A 102 -2.78 -11.34 23.59
N GLU A 103 -2.85 -12.35 22.72
CA GLU A 103 -3.00 -13.75 23.08
C GLU A 103 -1.64 -14.43 23.06
N LEU A 104 -1.29 -15.07 24.14
CA LEU A 104 -0.01 -15.75 24.31
C LEU A 104 -0.18 -17.26 24.19
N LYS A 105 0.77 -17.89 23.55
CA LYS A 105 0.81 -19.35 23.43
C LYS A 105 2.15 -19.89 23.92
N ARG A 106 2.12 -21.11 24.44
CA ARG A 106 3.37 -21.81 24.79
C ARG A 106 4.25 -21.96 23.55
N SER A 107 5.54 -22.00 23.73
CA SER A 107 6.54 -22.14 22.65
C SER A 107 6.34 -23.37 21.75
N THR A 108 5.65 -24.39 22.25
CA THR A 108 5.31 -25.64 21.53
C THR A 108 4.01 -25.56 20.74
N VAL A 109 3.26 -24.46 20.85
CA VAL A 109 1.95 -24.24 20.21
C VAL A 109 2.11 -23.12 19.18
N SER A 110 1.66 -23.38 17.93
CA SER A 110 1.74 -22.37 16.89
C SER A 110 1.00 -21.08 17.26
N VAL A 111 1.59 -19.95 16.93
CA VAL A 111 1.00 -18.62 17.10
C VAL A 111 -0.34 -18.45 16.36
N GLU A 112 -0.54 -19.24 15.30
CA GLU A 112 -1.81 -19.27 14.54
C GLU A 112 -3.00 -19.64 15.43
N GLN A 113 -2.81 -20.48 16.47
CA GLN A 113 -3.89 -20.79 17.41
C GLN A 113 -4.30 -19.58 18.25
N GLY A 114 -3.35 -18.72 18.63
CA GLY A 114 -3.65 -17.46 19.30
C GLY A 114 -4.37 -16.47 18.37
N ILE A 115 -3.99 -16.44 17.08
CA ILE A 115 -4.69 -15.66 16.08
C ILE A 115 -6.14 -16.14 15.93
N ARG A 116 -6.37 -17.44 15.78
CA ARG A 116 -7.73 -18.03 15.67
C ARG A 116 -8.56 -17.74 16.90
N GLN A 117 -7.99 -17.85 18.10
CA GLN A 117 -8.66 -17.49 19.35
C GLN A 117 -9.13 -16.03 19.35
N ASN A 118 -8.27 -15.10 18.91
CA ASN A 118 -8.64 -13.69 18.74
C ASN A 118 -9.77 -13.50 17.70
N LEU A 119 -9.76 -14.26 16.60
CA LEU A 119 -10.81 -14.20 15.59
C LEU A 119 -12.14 -14.75 16.11
N ASP A 120 -12.11 -15.85 16.85
CA ASP A 120 -13.29 -16.41 17.50
C ASP A 120 -13.87 -15.42 18.51
N ASN A 121 -13.03 -14.79 19.32
CA ASN A 121 -13.45 -13.79 20.32
C ASN A 121 -14.20 -12.61 19.69
N GLN A 122 -13.94 -12.28 18.43
CA GLN A 122 -14.62 -11.23 17.67
C GLN A 122 -16.00 -11.66 17.13
N GLN A 123 -16.42 -12.91 17.29
CA GLN A 123 -17.74 -13.36 16.83
C GLN A 123 -18.86 -12.88 17.76
N PRO A 124 -20.09 -12.66 17.23
CA PRO A 124 -21.24 -12.19 18.01
C PRO A 124 -21.61 -13.07 19.22
N MET A 125 -21.36 -14.37 19.12
CA MET A 125 -21.62 -15.31 20.21
C MET A 125 -20.65 -15.21 21.39
N PHE A 126 -19.50 -14.54 21.18
CA PHE A 126 -18.47 -14.37 22.21
C PHE A 126 -18.41 -12.92 22.73
N ILE A 127 -17.27 -12.28 22.66
CA ILE A 127 -17.04 -10.94 23.23
C ILE A 127 -16.84 -9.86 22.16
N GLU A 128 -17.57 -9.95 21.05
CA GLU A 128 -17.48 -9.03 19.92
C GLU A 128 -17.50 -7.56 20.36
N GLY A 129 -18.39 -7.19 21.30
CA GLY A 129 -18.52 -5.83 21.80
C GLY A 129 -17.23 -5.25 22.42
N PHE A 130 -16.41 -6.09 23.02
CA PHE A 130 -15.11 -5.68 23.56
C PHE A 130 -14.16 -5.18 22.47
N PHE A 131 -14.24 -5.76 21.27
CA PHE A 131 -13.39 -5.38 20.15
C PHE A 131 -13.79 -4.07 19.47
N SER A 132 -14.93 -3.46 19.83
CA SER A 132 -15.32 -2.18 19.26
C SER A 132 -14.35 -1.04 19.61
N THR A 133 -13.61 -1.12 20.72
CA THR A 133 -12.60 -0.15 21.15
C THR A 133 -11.17 -0.57 20.76
N ILE A 134 -10.93 -1.85 20.53
CA ILE A 134 -9.60 -2.40 20.25
C ILE A 134 -9.07 -1.91 18.90
N GLN A 135 -7.82 -1.45 18.91
CA GLN A 135 -7.14 -0.95 17.72
C GLN A 135 -6.11 -1.94 17.17
N LEU A 136 -5.39 -2.66 18.04
CA LEU A 136 -4.45 -3.72 17.67
C LEU A 136 -4.88 -5.05 18.27
N VAL A 137 -4.77 -6.10 17.45
CA VAL A 137 -5.00 -7.48 17.82
C VAL A 137 -3.73 -8.26 17.58
N MET A 138 -3.18 -8.88 18.61
CA MET A 138 -1.87 -9.51 18.57
C MET A 138 -1.93 -10.92 19.12
N ALA A 139 -1.05 -11.79 18.63
CA ALA A 139 -0.81 -13.12 19.19
C ALA A 139 0.67 -13.46 19.11
N GLY A 140 1.22 -14.17 20.09
CA GLY A 140 2.64 -14.46 20.10
C GLY A 140 3.03 -15.68 20.95
N ASN A 141 4.24 -16.15 20.68
CA ASN A 141 5.00 -17.10 21.50
C ASN A 141 6.50 -16.84 21.36
N ASP A 142 7.31 -17.44 22.23
CA ASP A 142 8.77 -17.22 22.25
C ASP A 142 9.48 -17.73 20.99
N THR A 143 8.94 -18.77 20.34
CA THR A 143 9.56 -19.42 19.18
C THR A 143 9.28 -18.68 17.87
N GLU A 144 8.01 -18.29 17.63
CA GLU A 144 7.57 -17.69 16.38
C GLU A 144 7.47 -16.16 16.48
N GLY A 145 7.59 -15.61 17.69
CA GLY A 145 7.47 -14.18 17.99
C GLY A 145 6.03 -13.68 17.95
N LEU A 146 5.86 -12.36 17.75
CA LEU A 146 4.59 -11.67 17.76
C LEU A 146 4.05 -11.49 16.33
N ARG A 147 2.77 -11.76 16.16
CA ARG A 147 1.98 -11.38 14.98
C ARG A 147 0.99 -10.29 15.37
N TYR A 148 0.82 -9.30 14.51
CA TYR A 148 -0.10 -8.21 14.75
C TYR A 148 -1.06 -7.98 13.60
N GLY A 149 -2.22 -7.52 13.93
CA GLY A 149 -3.27 -7.13 13.01
C GLY A 149 -4.22 -6.17 13.70
N THR A 150 -5.41 -6.06 13.19
CA THR A 150 -6.48 -5.24 13.76
C THR A 150 -7.80 -5.99 13.72
N VAL A 151 -8.85 -5.36 14.21
CA VAL A 151 -10.20 -5.94 14.20
C VAL A 151 -10.61 -6.30 12.77
N GLY A 152 -11.09 -7.53 12.58
CA GLY A 152 -11.50 -8.07 11.28
C GLY A 152 -10.35 -8.52 10.36
N THR A 153 -9.07 -8.42 10.79
CA THR A 153 -7.94 -8.96 10.02
C THR A 153 -8.06 -10.49 9.92
N LYS A 154 -8.11 -11.03 8.70
CA LYS A 154 -8.13 -12.48 8.47
C LYS A 154 -6.81 -13.12 8.93
N GLU A 155 -6.84 -14.41 9.28
CA GLU A 155 -5.66 -15.16 9.77
C GLU A 155 -4.40 -14.92 8.92
N LYS A 156 -4.51 -15.08 7.59
CA LYS A 156 -3.39 -14.86 6.65
C LYS A 156 -2.93 -13.39 6.55
N GLY A 157 -3.70 -12.45 7.08
CA GLY A 157 -3.41 -11.01 7.06
C GLY A 157 -2.64 -10.51 8.28
N PHE A 158 -2.39 -11.36 9.28
CA PHE A 158 -1.57 -10.97 10.42
C PHE A 158 -0.11 -10.76 9.99
N LEU A 159 0.45 -9.67 10.43
CA LEU A 159 1.76 -9.16 10.01
C LEU A 159 2.84 -9.53 11.02
N ASN A 160 4.09 -9.52 10.58
CA ASN A 160 5.26 -9.68 11.42
C ASN A 160 5.99 -8.34 11.52
N TRP A 161 6.50 -8.02 12.72
CA TRP A 161 7.35 -6.86 12.92
C TRP A 161 8.79 -7.29 13.10
N ARG A 162 9.70 -6.71 12.34
CA ARG A 162 11.10 -7.11 12.34
C ARG A 162 12.02 -5.89 12.33
N GLU A 163 12.56 -5.56 13.48
CA GLU A 163 13.65 -4.61 13.64
C GLU A 163 14.84 -5.31 14.27
N ASP A 164 16.04 -4.99 13.82
CA ASP A 164 17.25 -5.50 14.45
C ASP A 164 17.39 -4.97 15.87
N SER A 165 17.64 -5.87 16.80
CA SER A 165 17.79 -5.55 18.22
C SER A 165 18.53 -6.68 18.94
N PRO A 166 19.35 -6.36 19.93
CA PRO A 166 20.03 -7.37 20.76
C PRO A 166 19.09 -8.07 21.75
N ILE A 167 17.84 -7.61 21.88
CA ILE A 167 16.89 -8.18 22.86
C ILE A 167 16.51 -9.60 22.43
N SER A 168 16.54 -10.52 23.39
CA SER A 168 16.12 -11.92 23.26
C SER A 168 15.26 -12.26 24.49
N PRO A 169 14.19 -13.05 24.37
CA PRO A 169 13.73 -13.76 23.18
C PRO A 169 13.02 -12.86 22.14
N LEU A 170 12.65 -13.46 21.00
CA LEU A 170 12.04 -12.76 19.87
C LEU A 170 10.71 -12.08 20.23
N LEU A 171 9.89 -12.74 21.07
CA LEU A 171 8.61 -12.19 21.53
C LEU A 171 8.82 -10.88 22.29
N ASP A 172 9.71 -10.87 23.28
CA ASP A 172 9.99 -9.67 24.09
C ASP A 172 10.46 -8.51 23.23
N ARG A 173 11.38 -8.77 22.30
CA ARG A 173 11.86 -7.78 21.34
C ARG A 173 10.69 -7.13 20.60
N GLN A 174 9.81 -7.94 20.02
CA GLN A 174 8.72 -7.45 19.19
C GLN A 174 7.63 -6.75 19.99
N VAL A 175 7.34 -7.23 21.21
CA VAL A 175 6.43 -6.55 22.14
C VAL A 175 6.97 -5.16 22.51
N ILE A 176 8.24 -5.07 22.88
CA ILE A 176 8.86 -3.78 23.22
C ILE A 176 8.85 -2.83 22.01
N GLN A 177 9.13 -3.34 20.82
CA GLN A 177 9.14 -2.54 19.59
C GLN A 177 7.76 -2.03 19.20
N LEU A 178 6.72 -2.88 19.23
CA LEU A 178 5.36 -2.50 18.83
C LEU A 178 4.58 -1.78 19.91
N CYS A 179 4.76 -2.17 21.18
CA CYS A 179 3.95 -1.69 22.30
C CYS A 179 4.61 -0.56 23.09
N SER A 180 5.80 -0.05 22.67
CA SER A 180 6.31 1.18 23.26
C SER A 180 5.28 2.31 23.12
N LYS A 181 5.08 3.09 24.18
CA LYS A 181 4.02 4.10 24.28
C LYS A 181 3.90 4.98 23.04
N LYS A 182 5.02 5.53 22.59
CA LYS A 182 5.09 6.39 21.40
C LYS A 182 4.72 5.63 20.12
N ARG A 183 5.30 4.43 19.90
CA ARG A 183 5.06 3.63 18.71
C ARG A 183 3.61 3.15 18.64
N LEU A 184 3.07 2.66 19.75
CA LEU A 184 1.68 2.22 19.85
C LEU A 184 0.70 3.33 19.44
N LEU A 185 0.89 4.53 19.97
CA LEU A 185 0.06 5.68 19.62
C LEU A 185 0.25 6.10 18.17
N GLU A 186 1.49 6.14 17.67
CA GLU A 186 1.78 6.51 16.29
C GLU A 186 1.16 5.52 15.29
N LEU A 187 1.26 4.21 15.56
CA LEU A 187 0.63 3.17 14.72
C LEU A 187 -0.88 3.38 14.61
N VAL A 188 -1.54 3.65 15.72
CA VAL A 188 -2.99 3.85 15.72
C VAL A 188 -3.38 5.20 15.11
N HIS A 189 -2.66 6.26 15.41
CA HIS A 189 -2.96 7.59 14.90
C HIS A 189 -2.74 7.72 13.39
N ASP A 190 -1.58 7.30 12.89
CA ASP A 190 -1.13 7.62 11.54
C ASP A 190 -1.28 6.45 10.56
N PHE A 191 -1.30 5.21 11.06
CA PHE A 191 -1.16 4.02 10.23
C PHE A 191 -2.35 3.06 10.27
N VAL A 192 -3.52 3.56 10.68
CA VAL A 192 -4.80 2.87 10.54
C VAL A 192 -5.59 3.49 9.40
N VAL A 193 -6.17 2.64 8.56
CA VAL A 193 -7.14 3.03 7.53
C VAL A 193 -8.31 2.06 7.49
N PHE A 194 -9.48 2.59 7.13
CA PHE A 194 -10.71 1.83 6.90
C PHE A 194 -10.97 1.85 5.39
N ASP A 195 -10.65 0.76 4.71
CA ASP A 195 -10.67 0.66 3.26
C ASP A 195 -11.72 -0.37 2.81
N GLY A 196 -12.83 0.13 2.25
CA GLY A 196 -13.85 -0.70 1.63
C GLY A 196 -14.41 -1.83 2.51
N GLY A 197 -14.68 -1.55 3.79
CA GLY A 197 -15.18 -2.55 4.75
C GLY A 197 -14.10 -3.35 5.48
N THR A 198 -12.83 -3.04 5.25
CA THR A 198 -11.70 -3.70 5.92
C THR A 198 -10.85 -2.66 6.64
N LYS A 199 -10.62 -2.88 7.93
CA LYS A 199 -9.64 -2.11 8.69
C LYS A 199 -8.25 -2.66 8.43
N LYS A 200 -7.29 -1.79 8.13
CA LYS A 200 -5.90 -2.15 7.80
C LYS A 200 -4.92 -1.38 8.67
N LEU A 201 -3.85 -2.05 9.05
CA LEU A 201 -2.65 -1.48 9.66
C LEU A 201 -1.50 -1.47 8.65
N CYS A 202 -0.51 -0.60 8.87
CA CYS A 202 0.69 -0.61 8.05
C CYS A 202 1.54 -1.85 8.31
N ARG A 203 2.30 -2.23 7.29
CA ARG A 203 3.47 -3.10 7.41
C ARG A 203 4.66 -2.28 7.92
N GLN A 204 5.66 -2.96 8.45
CA GLN A 204 6.89 -2.35 8.93
C GLN A 204 7.57 -1.45 7.89
N ASN A 205 7.74 -1.96 6.65
CA ASN A 205 8.33 -1.18 5.56
C ASN A 205 7.56 0.12 5.26
N GLN A 206 6.23 0.08 5.35
CA GLN A 206 5.37 1.25 5.17
C GLN A 206 5.57 2.25 6.33
N PHE A 207 5.63 1.76 7.57
CA PHE A 207 5.89 2.60 8.75
C PHE A 207 7.20 3.36 8.61
N PHE A 208 8.31 2.66 8.33
CA PHE A 208 9.61 3.29 8.22
C PHE A 208 9.74 4.16 6.96
N GLY A 209 9.18 3.72 5.84
CA GLY A 209 9.17 4.49 4.60
C GLY A 209 8.42 5.82 4.74
N VAL A 210 7.25 5.82 5.35
CA VAL A 210 6.48 7.05 5.61
C VAL A 210 7.22 7.96 6.61
N ASN A 211 7.76 7.41 7.69
CA ASN A 211 8.48 8.22 8.68
C ASN A 211 9.76 8.83 8.10
N ALA A 212 10.50 8.10 7.26
CA ALA A 212 11.62 8.65 6.52
C ALA A 212 11.16 9.79 5.58
N ALA A 213 10.07 9.57 4.82
CA ALA A 213 9.54 10.59 3.92
C ALA A 213 9.07 11.86 4.65
N ARG A 214 8.48 11.72 5.83
CA ARG A 214 8.11 12.87 6.69
C ARG A 214 9.33 13.73 7.03
N ALA A 215 10.48 13.12 7.31
CA ALA A 215 11.72 13.84 7.60
C ALA A 215 12.22 14.62 6.38
N PHE A 216 12.13 14.04 5.18
CA PHE A 216 12.49 14.70 3.91
C PHE A 216 11.53 15.87 3.61
N LEU A 217 10.23 15.64 3.70
CA LEU A 217 9.20 16.67 3.44
C LEU A 217 9.34 17.88 4.38
N ARG A 218 9.69 17.68 5.65
CA ARG A 218 9.94 18.78 6.59
C ARG A 218 11.12 19.67 6.17
N ARG A 219 12.10 19.11 5.47
CA ARG A 219 13.24 19.84 4.89
C ARG A 219 12.97 20.33 3.47
N ARG A 220 11.75 20.06 2.93
CA ARG A 220 11.37 20.31 1.53
C ARG A 220 12.29 19.61 0.51
N GLU A 221 12.73 18.42 0.86
CA GLU A 221 13.56 17.56 0.03
C GLU A 221 12.72 16.46 -0.59
N GLY A 222 13.01 16.17 -1.85
CA GLY A 222 12.47 15.02 -2.57
C GLY A 222 13.33 13.78 -2.41
N GLY A 223 12.91 12.68 -3.02
CA GLY A 223 13.67 11.44 -3.03
C GLY A 223 12.86 10.25 -3.52
N ILE A 224 13.41 9.05 -3.38
CA ILE A 224 12.86 7.81 -3.90
C ILE A 224 12.49 6.86 -2.77
N ILE A 225 11.28 6.36 -2.77
CA ILE A 225 10.84 5.22 -1.96
C ILE A 225 10.86 3.98 -2.87
N TRP A 226 11.86 3.13 -2.64
CA TRP A 226 11.97 1.86 -3.34
C TRP A 226 11.42 0.72 -2.48
N HIS A 227 10.21 0.33 -2.76
CA HIS A 227 9.55 -0.81 -2.12
C HIS A 227 9.22 -1.85 -3.18
N SER A 228 9.67 -3.10 -3.01
CA SER A 228 9.44 -4.20 -3.95
C SER A 228 7.96 -4.33 -4.35
N GLN A 229 7.72 -4.82 -5.54
CA GLN A 229 6.36 -5.03 -6.04
C GLN A 229 5.56 -5.95 -5.09
N GLY A 230 4.28 -5.64 -4.84
CA GLY A 230 3.45 -6.38 -3.88
C GLY A 230 3.65 -6.00 -2.40
N SER A 231 4.61 -5.13 -2.05
CA SER A 231 4.87 -4.70 -0.67
C SER A 231 3.88 -3.66 -0.14
N GLY A 232 2.94 -3.18 -0.97
CA GLY A 232 1.89 -2.25 -0.58
C GLY A 232 2.18 -0.77 -0.81
N LYS A 233 2.89 -0.41 -1.90
CA LYS A 233 3.21 0.98 -2.27
C LYS A 233 2.01 1.93 -2.24
N SER A 234 0.86 1.52 -2.82
CA SER A 234 -0.35 2.35 -2.86
C SER A 234 -0.83 2.75 -1.46
N LEU A 235 -0.76 1.83 -0.50
CA LEU A 235 -1.13 2.15 0.89
C LEU A 235 -0.08 3.03 1.58
N THR A 236 1.20 2.89 1.22
CA THR A 236 2.27 3.83 1.66
C THR A 236 1.97 5.25 1.19
N MET A 237 1.55 5.42 -0.08
CA MET A 237 1.12 6.72 -0.63
C MET A 237 -0.06 7.29 0.16
N VAL A 238 -1.06 6.47 0.50
CA VAL A 238 -2.23 6.91 1.28
C VAL A 238 -1.82 7.39 2.69
N PHE A 239 -0.99 6.63 3.42
CA PHE A 239 -0.53 7.05 4.73
C PHE A 239 0.26 8.37 4.66
N LEU A 240 1.13 8.50 3.66
CA LEU A 240 1.91 9.71 3.48
C LEU A 240 1.02 10.91 3.05
N ALA A 241 0.05 10.69 2.16
CA ALA A 241 -0.91 11.70 1.74
C ALA A 241 -1.75 12.23 2.91
N LYS A 242 -2.26 11.33 3.77
CA LYS A 242 -2.98 11.73 5.00
C LYS A 242 -2.10 12.58 5.90
N TRP A 243 -0.85 12.17 6.12
CA TRP A 243 0.08 12.95 6.92
C TRP A 243 0.37 14.33 6.31
N ILE A 244 0.59 14.43 5.00
CA ILE A 244 0.78 15.70 4.28
C ILE A 244 -0.40 16.63 4.53
N ARG A 245 -1.63 16.14 4.33
CA ARG A 245 -2.85 16.92 4.51
C ARG A 245 -3.00 17.49 5.93
N GLU A 246 -2.56 16.76 6.93
CA GLU A 246 -2.75 17.12 8.35
C GLU A 246 -1.60 17.96 8.92
N ASN A 247 -0.41 17.90 8.30
CA ASN A 247 0.81 18.48 8.90
C ASN A 247 1.48 19.54 8.02
N MET A 248 0.98 19.78 6.80
CA MET A 248 1.50 20.83 5.92
C MET A 248 0.39 21.84 5.65
N ASP A 249 0.69 23.11 5.89
CA ASP A 249 -0.24 24.19 5.61
C ASP A 249 -0.46 24.33 4.11
N ASP A 250 -1.72 24.55 3.71
CA ASP A 250 -2.14 24.66 2.32
C ASP A 250 -1.64 23.50 1.43
N ALA A 251 -1.64 22.29 2.00
CA ALA A 251 -1.12 21.09 1.36
C ALA A 251 -1.90 20.73 0.10
N ARG A 252 -1.18 20.46 -0.97
CA ARG A 252 -1.72 19.92 -2.22
C ARG A 252 -0.88 18.73 -2.68
N LEU A 253 -1.54 17.71 -3.18
CA LEU A 253 -0.89 16.50 -3.66
C LEU A 253 -1.32 16.22 -5.10
N LEU A 254 -0.31 16.06 -5.96
CA LEU A 254 -0.48 15.55 -7.31
C LEU A 254 0.12 14.16 -7.39
N LEU A 255 -0.69 13.19 -7.76
CA LEU A 255 -0.26 11.84 -8.09
C LEU A 255 -0.13 11.69 -9.60
N VAL A 256 1.04 11.30 -10.06
CA VAL A 256 1.34 11.02 -11.47
C VAL A 256 1.55 9.53 -11.64
N THR A 257 0.75 8.90 -12.50
CA THR A 257 0.81 7.46 -12.76
C THR A 257 0.97 7.20 -14.26
N ASP A 258 1.61 6.07 -14.57
CA ASP A 258 1.90 5.64 -15.95
C ASP A 258 0.79 4.72 -16.52
N ARG A 259 0.10 3.95 -15.67
CA ARG A 259 -0.87 2.94 -16.11
C ARG A 259 -2.29 3.20 -15.59
N THR A 260 -3.27 3.02 -16.49
CA THR A 260 -4.70 3.16 -16.17
C THR A 260 -5.15 2.23 -15.04
N GLU A 261 -4.65 0.99 -15.04
CA GLU A 261 -4.99 -0.01 -14.02
C GLU A 261 -4.47 0.34 -12.63
N LEU A 262 -3.24 0.89 -12.55
CA LEU A 262 -2.66 1.38 -11.29
C LEU A 262 -3.42 2.60 -10.77
N ASP A 263 -3.81 3.51 -11.66
CA ASP A 263 -4.62 4.68 -11.35
C ASP A 263 -5.97 4.26 -10.71
N GLU A 264 -6.65 3.26 -11.27
CA GLU A 264 -7.90 2.73 -10.69
C GLU A 264 -7.70 2.05 -9.33
N GLN A 265 -6.61 1.32 -9.14
CA GLN A 265 -6.28 0.70 -7.85
C GLN A 265 -6.00 1.76 -6.78
N ILE A 266 -5.21 2.76 -7.12
CA ILE A 266 -4.87 3.87 -6.22
C ILE A 266 -6.15 4.66 -5.88
N GLU A 267 -6.98 4.97 -6.88
CA GLU A 267 -8.26 5.64 -6.66
C GLU A 267 -9.17 4.85 -5.72
N LYS A 268 -9.28 3.52 -5.90
CA LYS A 268 -10.05 2.65 -5.00
C LYS A 268 -9.55 2.73 -3.55
N VAL A 269 -8.23 2.71 -3.35
CA VAL A 269 -7.63 2.81 -2.02
C VAL A 269 -7.92 4.18 -1.39
N PHE A 270 -7.78 5.27 -2.13
CA PHE A 270 -8.10 6.61 -1.62
C PHE A 270 -9.59 6.78 -1.33
N LYS A 271 -10.46 6.31 -2.21
CA LYS A 271 -11.93 6.30 -1.98
C LYS A 271 -12.31 5.44 -0.76
N GLY A 272 -11.65 4.29 -0.60
CA GLY A 272 -11.88 3.40 0.54
C GLY A 272 -11.61 4.07 1.88
N VAL A 273 -10.66 5.00 1.93
CA VAL A 273 -10.34 5.81 3.13
C VAL A 273 -11.05 7.17 3.17
N ASN A 274 -12.11 7.35 2.37
CA ASN A 274 -12.91 8.58 2.24
C ASN A 274 -12.14 9.81 1.72
N GLU A 275 -11.02 9.61 1.02
CA GLU A 275 -10.34 10.69 0.35
C GLU A 275 -10.82 10.80 -1.10
N ARG A 276 -11.31 11.99 -1.46
CA ARG A 276 -11.75 12.27 -2.84
C ARG A 276 -10.54 12.67 -3.67
N ILE A 277 -10.19 11.83 -4.62
CA ILE A 277 -9.17 12.11 -5.63
C ILE A 277 -9.83 12.66 -6.88
N TYR A 278 -9.31 13.77 -7.40
CA TYR A 278 -9.75 14.34 -8.66
C TYR A 278 -8.84 13.84 -9.78
N ARG A 279 -9.40 13.13 -10.74
CA ARG A 279 -8.70 12.64 -11.91
C ARG A 279 -8.77 13.67 -13.04
N THR A 280 -7.62 14.17 -13.47
CA THR A 280 -7.55 15.13 -14.57
C THR A 280 -7.90 14.47 -15.90
N ARG A 281 -8.50 15.26 -16.78
CA ARG A 281 -9.01 14.78 -18.08
C ARG A 281 -8.05 15.11 -19.23
N SER A 282 -7.25 16.16 -19.08
CA SER A 282 -6.30 16.69 -20.06
C SER A 282 -5.19 17.47 -19.36
N GLY A 283 -4.10 17.79 -20.07
CA GLY A 283 -3.04 18.66 -19.57
C GLY A 283 -3.59 20.04 -19.21
N ARG A 284 -4.50 20.57 -19.99
CA ARG A 284 -5.18 21.85 -19.69
C ARG A 284 -5.98 21.78 -18.41
N ASP A 285 -6.79 20.71 -18.20
CA ASP A 285 -7.52 20.49 -16.95
C ASP A 285 -6.57 20.41 -15.74
N LEU A 286 -5.41 19.76 -15.88
CA LEU A 286 -4.39 19.71 -14.84
C LEU A 286 -3.89 21.13 -14.50
N ILE A 287 -3.51 21.92 -15.52
CA ILE A 287 -3.01 23.28 -15.33
C ILE A 287 -4.08 24.18 -14.69
N ASP A 288 -5.33 24.12 -15.16
CA ASP A 288 -6.44 24.87 -14.58
C ASP A 288 -6.67 24.51 -13.10
N ARG A 289 -6.58 23.22 -12.75
CA ARG A 289 -6.73 22.76 -11.36
C ARG A 289 -5.54 23.19 -10.50
N LEU A 290 -4.32 23.14 -11.00
CA LEU A 290 -3.13 23.57 -10.28
C LEU A 290 -3.13 25.09 -10.02
N ASN A 291 -3.66 25.87 -10.96
CA ASN A 291 -3.78 27.33 -10.81
C ASN A 291 -4.93 27.74 -9.85
N GLY A 292 -5.90 26.85 -9.60
CA GLY A 292 -6.96 27.05 -8.61
C GLY A 292 -6.59 26.50 -7.23
N PRO A 293 -7.30 26.91 -6.15
CA PRO A 293 -7.02 26.46 -4.78
C PRO A 293 -7.50 25.02 -4.47
N SER A 294 -8.29 24.44 -5.33
CA SER A 294 -8.89 23.11 -5.15
C SER A 294 -8.92 22.30 -6.44
N PRO A 295 -8.98 20.97 -6.39
CA PRO A 295 -8.95 20.08 -5.21
C PRO A 295 -7.54 19.91 -4.62
N TRP A 296 -7.46 19.45 -3.35
CA TRP A 296 -6.19 19.23 -2.68
C TRP A 296 -5.45 17.99 -3.19
N LEU A 297 -6.20 16.96 -3.66
CA LEU A 297 -5.67 15.69 -4.16
C LEU A 297 -6.04 15.51 -5.62
N LEU A 298 -5.02 15.52 -6.47
CA LEU A 298 -5.11 15.37 -7.91
C LEU A 298 -4.46 14.06 -8.35
N CYS A 299 -5.01 13.44 -9.39
CA CYS A 299 -4.36 12.34 -10.10
C CYS A 299 -4.32 12.66 -11.59
N SER A 300 -3.15 12.44 -12.20
CA SER A 300 -2.91 12.62 -13.63
C SER A 300 -2.28 11.37 -14.21
N LEU A 301 -2.85 10.90 -15.31
CA LEU A 301 -2.36 9.75 -16.06
C LEU A 301 -1.57 10.22 -17.26
N ILE A 302 -0.34 9.73 -17.41
CA ILE A 302 0.59 10.17 -18.47
C ILE A 302 0.07 9.81 -19.86
N HIS A 303 -0.48 8.59 -20.04
CA HIS A 303 -0.89 8.07 -21.35
C HIS A 303 -2.21 8.63 -21.94
N LYS A 304 -3.00 9.39 -21.17
CA LYS A 304 -4.29 9.91 -21.69
C LYS A 304 -4.16 11.05 -22.69
N PHE A 305 -2.97 11.52 -22.96
CA PHE A 305 -2.71 12.77 -23.69
C PHE A 305 -2.20 12.58 -25.13
N GLY A 306 -1.77 11.37 -25.49
CA GLY A 306 -1.50 11.01 -26.88
C GLY A 306 -2.71 10.36 -27.52
N GLY A 307 -3.40 11.05 -28.42
CA GLY A 307 -4.65 10.60 -29.07
C GLY A 307 -4.50 9.39 -30.02
N ARG A 308 -3.82 8.31 -29.60
CA ARG A 308 -3.66 7.07 -30.39
C ARG A 308 -4.02 5.83 -29.60
N ASN A 309 -4.53 4.83 -30.34
CA ASN A 309 -5.10 3.56 -29.89
C ASN A 309 -4.18 2.73 -28.96
N GLN A 310 -4.82 2.09 -28.01
CA GLN A 310 -4.34 1.28 -26.88
C GLN A 310 -3.48 0.03 -27.20
N LEU A 311 -2.76 -0.06 -28.31
CA LEU A 311 -2.12 -1.33 -28.71
C LEU A 311 -0.57 -1.38 -28.69
N ASP A 312 0.11 -0.27 -28.40
CA ASP A 312 1.58 -0.27 -28.32
C ASP A 312 2.04 0.20 -26.91
N GLU A 313 2.28 -0.76 -26.01
CA GLU A 313 2.70 -0.53 -24.63
C GLU A 313 4.14 0.01 -24.46
N ASP A 314 4.96 0.03 -25.51
CA ASP A 314 6.39 0.39 -25.49
C ASP A 314 6.73 1.70 -26.23
N ASP A 315 5.74 2.55 -26.55
CA ASP A 315 5.99 3.76 -27.32
C ASP A 315 6.41 4.96 -26.46
N ASP A 316 7.68 5.36 -26.62
CA ASP A 316 8.36 6.56 -26.02
C ASP A 316 7.69 7.91 -26.38
N SER A 317 6.62 7.89 -27.20
CA SER A 317 5.93 9.09 -27.68
C SER A 317 4.95 9.69 -26.66
N SER A 318 4.31 8.87 -25.83
CA SER A 318 3.22 9.33 -24.96
C SER A 318 3.67 10.30 -23.85
N GLY A 319 4.88 10.15 -23.34
CA GLY A 319 5.47 11.08 -22.36
C GLY A 319 5.78 12.44 -22.99
N ARG A 320 6.26 12.48 -24.23
CA ARG A 320 6.58 13.71 -24.97
C ARG A 320 5.32 14.48 -25.34
N ASP A 321 4.28 13.79 -25.77
CA ASP A 321 2.98 14.38 -26.10
C ASP A 321 2.35 15.04 -24.87
N PHE A 322 2.41 14.38 -23.71
CA PHE A 322 1.97 14.94 -22.43
C PHE A 322 2.72 16.22 -22.05
N ILE A 323 4.04 16.22 -22.19
CA ILE A 323 4.88 17.40 -21.92
C ILE A 323 4.54 18.55 -22.87
N GLN A 324 4.34 18.27 -24.15
CA GLN A 324 3.98 19.29 -25.13
C GLN A 324 2.61 19.89 -24.84
N GLU A 325 1.62 19.05 -24.48
CA GLU A 325 0.28 19.52 -24.10
C GLU A 325 0.32 20.39 -22.84
N LEU A 326 1.08 19.98 -21.82
CA LEU A 326 1.27 20.78 -20.61
C LEU A 326 1.89 22.14 -20.92
N LYS A 327 2.97 22.17 -21.75
CA LYS A 327 3.63 23.41 -22.12
C LYS A 327 2.72 24.33 -22.95
N ALA A 328 1.94 23.76 -23.86
CA ALA A 328 0.98 24.51 -24.70
C ALA A 328 -0.20 25.07 -23.89
N ALA A 329 -0.56 24.40 -22.77
CA ALA A 329 -1.65 24.81 -21.90
C ALA A 329 -1.25 25.86 -20.85
N LEU A 330 0.06 26.14 -20.69
CA LEU A 330 0.55 27.08 -19.67
C LEU A 330 0.14 28.52 -19.98
N PRO A 331 -0.67 29.17 -19.14
CA PRO A 331 -0.92 30.58 -19.26
C PRO A 331 0.32 31.40 -18.85
N PRO A 332 0.48 32.65 -19.36
CA PRO A 332 1.64 33.50 -19.04
C PRO A 332 1.79 33.81 -17.55
N ASP A 333 0.70 33.80 -16.82
CA ASP A 333 0.60 34.08 -15.38
C ASP A 333 0.43 32.81 -14.52
N PHE A 334 0.79 31.65 -15.04
CA PHE A 334 0.65 30.39 -14.33
C PHE A 334 1.43 30.40 -13.01
N SER A 335 0.72 30.19 -11.93
CA SER A 335 1.28 30.08 -10.59
C SER A 335 0.54 29.00 -9.80
N PRO A 336 1.12 27.80 -9.66
CA PRO A 336 0.49 26.72 -8.93
C PRO A 336 0.23 27.14 -7.47
N LYS A 337 -1.01 26.94 -7.02
CA LYS A 337 -1.42 27.33 -5.68
C LYS A 337 -1.15 26.22 -4.68
N GLY A 338 -0.82 26.64 -3.46
CA GLY A 338 -0.63 25.76 -2.32
C GLY A 338 0.77 25.14 -2.23
N ASN A 339 0.98 24.41 -1.15
CA ASN A 339 2.22 23.69 -0.86
C ASN A 339 2.20 22.32 -1.56
N LEU A 340 2.70 22.29 -2.79
CA LEU A 340 2.54 21.15 -3.69
C LEU A 340 3.59 20.07 -3.45
N VAL A 341 3.12 18.85 -3.25
CA VAL A 341 3.90 17.61 -3.28
C VAL A 341 3.47 16.78 -4.49
N VAL A 342 4.42 16.20 -5.19
CA VAL A 342 4.18 15.36 -6.37
C VAL A 342 4.65 13.93 -6.09
N PHE A 343 3.75 12.97 -6.13
CA PHE A 343 4.07 11.55 -6.13
C PHE A 343 4.16 11.05 -7.56
N VAL A 344 5.26 10.39 -7.90
CA VAL A 344 5.46 9.78 -9.22
C VAL A 344 5.56 8.27 -9.03
N ASP A 345 4.57 7.53 -9.51
CA ASP A 345 4.58 6.07 -9.45
C ASP A 345 5.40 5.49 -10.60
N GLU A 346 6.04 4.34 -10.35
CA GLU A 346 6.98 3.65 -11.26
C GLU A 346 8.05 4.59 -11.84
N CYS A 347 8.63 5.43 -10.98
CA CYS A 347 9.58 6.49 -11.35
C CYS A 347 10.89 6.00 -12.01
N HIS A 348 11.09 4.69 -12.15
CA HIS A 348 12.24 4.07 -12.79
C HIS A 348 12.15 4.00 -14.31
N ARG A 349 10.98 4.21 -14.90
CA ARG A 349 10.82 4.15 -16.36
C ARG A 349 11.55 5.32 -17.03
N THR A 350 12.22 5.03 -18.14
CA THR A 350 13.13 5.96 -18.85
C THR A 350 12.49 7.31 -19.20
N GLN A 351 11.20 7.34 -19.42
CA GLN A 351 10.42 8.56 -19.67
C GLN A 351 10.25 9.46 -18.44
N SER A 352 10.45 8.91 -17.24
CA SER A 352 10.27 9.67 -16.01
C SER A 352 11.26 10.81 -15.86
N GLY A 353 12.44 10.74 -16.48
CA GLY A 353 13.44 11.81 -16.46
C GLY A 353 12.98 13.06 -17.19
N ASP A 354 12.62 12.94 -18.46
CA ASP A 354 12.16 14.07 -19.29
C ASP A 354 10.84 14.66 -18.77
N LEU A 355 9.93 13.77 -18.32
CA LEU A 355 8.68 14.16 -17.68
C LEU A 355 8.94 14.90 -16.36
N HIS A 356 9.83 14.40 -15.52
CA HIS A 356 10.20 15.07 -14.27
C HIS A 356 10.80 16.44 -14.53
N ASP A 357 11.74 16.57 -15.46
CA ASP A 357 12.38 17.85 -15.80
C ASP A 357 11.36 18.86 -16.32
N ALA A 358 10.42 18.41 -17.16
CA ALA A 358 9.33 19.25 -17.63
C ALA A 358 8.38 19.64 -16.47
N MET A 359 8.01 18.68 -15.62
CA MET A 359 7.18 18.93 -14.43
C MET A 359 7.88 19.87 -13.44
N LYS A 360 9.19 19.72 -13.24
CA LYS A 360 9.98 20.59 -12.37
C LYS A 360 10.10 22.01 -12.93
N ALA A 361 10.20 22.15 -14.26
CA ALA A 361 10.17 23.46 -14.91
C ALA A 361 8.80 24.16 -14.73
N ILE A 362 7.70 23.40 -14.77
CA ILE A 362 6.33 23.90 -14.56
C ILE A 362 6.04 24.14 -13.07
N LEU A 363 6.57 23.29 -12.19
CA LEU A 363 6.30 23.24 -10.75
C LEU A 363 7.61 23.40 -9.94
N PRO A 364 8.33 24.50 -10.07
CA PRO A 364 9.70 24.64 -9.53
C PRO A 364 9.77 24.54 -8.00
N ASN A 365 8.69 24.86 -7.30
CA ASN A 365 8.60 24.84 -5.84
C ASN A 365 8.00 23.54 -5.28
N ALA A 366 7.61 22.60 -6.13
CA ALA A 366 7.03 21.32 -5.68
C ALA A 366 8.10 20.37 -5.15
N VAL A 367 7.73 19.55 -4.16
CA VAL A 367 8.58 18.46 -3.69
C VAL A 367 8.17 17.17 -4.39
N PHE A 368 9.12 16.51 -5.05
CA PHE A 368 8.87 15.28 -5.81
C PHE A 368 9.30 14.05 -5.00
N ILE A 369 8.40 13.07 -4.86
CA ILE A 369 8.68 11.76 -4.27
C ILE A 369 8.40 10.69 -5.31
N GLY A 370 9.45 9.98 -5.73
CA GLY A 370 9.35 8.84 -6.62
C GLY A 370 9.03 7.56 -5.86
N PHE A 371 8.14 6.74 -6.42
CA PHE A 371 7.85 5.39 -5.92
C PHE A 371 8.25 4.38 -6.99
N THR A 372 8.91 3.29 -6.61
CA THR A 372 9.28 2.24 -7.54
C THR A 372 9.25 0.86 -6.88
N GLY A 373 8.90 -0.17 -7.65
CA GLY A 373 8.94 -1.57 -7.23
C GLY A 373 10.17 -2.33 -7.72
N THR A 374 10.84 -1.80 -8.73
CA THR A 374 11.96 -2.47 -9.39
C THR A 374 13.30 -1.87 -8.97
N PRO A 375 14.36 -2.70 -8.85
CA PRO A 375 15.70 -2.18 -8.62
C PRO A 375 16.16 -1.40 -9.84
N LEU A 376 16.68 -0.20 -9.61
CA LEU A 376 17.29 0.59 -10.67
C LEU A 376 18.63 -0.01 -11.06
N LEU A 377 18.83 -0.29 -12.34
CA LEU A 377 20.13 -0.67 -12.91
C LEU A 377 21.12 0.47 -12.78
N LYS A 378 22.44 0.19 -12.85
CA LYS A 378 23.47 1.18 -12.53
C LYS A 378 23.33 2.51 -13.28
N ALA A 379 23.00 2.48 -14.57
CA ALA A 379 22.82 3.68 -15.38
C ALA A 379 21.52 4.43 -15.01
N ASP A 380 20.41 3.71 -14.84
CA ASP A 380 19.11 4.29 -14.48
C ASP A 380 19.08 4.79 -13.03
N LYS A 381 19.89 4.15 -12.16
CA LYS A 381 20.01 4.53 -10.75
C LYS A 381 20.58 5.95 -10.59
N GLN A 382 21.69 6.24 -11.28
CA GLN A 382 22.30 7.57 -11.20
C GLN A 382 21.34 8.62 -11.74
N ARG A 383 20.73 8.39 -12.90
CA ARG A 383 19.75 9.29 -13.52
C ARG A 383 18.54 9.55 -12.62
N SER A 384 17.99 8.50 -11.99
CA SER A 384 16.83 8.66 -11.08
C SER A 384 17.19 9.42 -9.79
N ILE A 385 18.40 9.21 -9.26
CA ILE A 385 18.90 9.97 -8.11
C ILE A 385 19.12 11.44 -8.47
N ASP A 386 19.64 11.73 -9.65
CA ASP A 386 19.85 13.09 -10.13
C ASP A 386 18.51 13.82 -10.32
N VAL A 387 17.48 13.09 -10.71
CA VAL A 387 16.13 13.57 -10.98
C VAL A 387 15.32 13.79 -9.69
N PHE A 388 15.16 12.76 -8.87
CA PHE A 388 14.27 12.78 -7.69
C PHE A 388 14.98 13.09 -6.38
N GLY A 389 16.28 12.89 -6.31
CA GLY A 389 17.06 12.92 -5.07
C GLY A 389 17.41 11.54 -4.55
N PRO A 390 17.99 11.45 -3.34
CA PRO A 390 18.46 10.20 -2.77
C PRO A 390 17.33 9.24 -2.40
N TYR A 391 17.68 7.99 -2.12
CA TYR A 391 16.73 7.05 -1.54
C TYR A 391 16.29 7.52 -0.15
N ILE A 392 14.98 7.75 -0.01
CA ILE A 392 14.33 8.02 1.27
C ILE A 392 14.27 6.74 2.10
N HIS A 393 13.83 5.65 1.46
CA HIS A 393 13.70 4.34 2.08
C HIS A 393 13.74 3.24 1.01
N SER A 394 14.35 2.10 1.35
CA SER A 394 14.37 0.91 0.50
C SER A 394 13.87 -0.31 1.26
N TYR A 395 13.06 -1.10 0.56
CA TYR A 395 12.58 -2.41 1.01
C TYR A 395 12.68 -3.38 -0.16
N ARG A 396 13.76 -4.16 -0.15
CA ARG A 396 14.16 -4.99 -1.27
C ARG A 396 13.36 -6.27 -1.37
N PHE A 397 13.50 -6.95 -2.50
CA PHE A 397 12.83 -8.23 -2.77
C PHE A 397 13.21 -9.31 -1.74
N ASP A 398 14.48 -9.44 -1.43
CA ASP A 398 15.00 -10.40 -0.44
C ASP A 398 14.45 -10.15 0.98
N GLU A 399 14.35 -8.89 1.38
CA GLU A 399 13.72 -8.50 2.65
C GLU A 399 12.23 -8.86 2.67
N ALA A 400 11.52 -8.57 1.58
CA ALA A 400 10.10 -8.83 1.47
C ALA A 400 9.76 -10.34 1.44
N VAL A 401 10.62 -11.16 0.83
CA VAL A 401 10.54 -12.63 0.87
C VAL A 401 10.79 -13.14 2.29
N LYS A 402 11.85 -12.64 2.94
CA LYS A 402 12.20 -12.99 4.33
C LYS A 402 11.07 -12.66 5.30
N ASP A 403 10.37 -11.55 5.06
CA ASP A 403 9.22 -11.12 5.87
C ASP A 403 7.91 -11.81 5.47
N LYS A 404 7.95 -12.69 4.48
CA LYS A 404 6.77 -13.39 3.93
C LYS A 404 5.68 -12.44 3.39
N VAL A 405 6.08 -11.27 2.97
CA VAL A 405 5.21 -10.26 2.34
C VAL A 405 4.95 -10.61 0.89
N ILE A 406 5.97 -11.15 0.22
CA ILE A 406 5.91 -11.67 -1.14
C ILE A 406 6.47 -13.09 -1.20
N LEU A 407 6.08 -13.83 -2.22
CA LEU A 407 6.61 -15.16 -2.46
C LEU A 407 7.99 -15.08 -3.11
N ASP A 408 8.83 -16.07 -2.79
CA ASP A 408 10.13 -16.23 -3.44
C ASP A 408 9.95 -16.64 -4.91
N LEU A 409 10.83 -16.12 -5.77
CA LEU A 409 10.88 -16.49 -7.18
C LEU A 409 11.66 -17.80 -7.31
N ARG A 410 11.03 -18.78 -7.94
CA ARG A 410 11.70 -20.02 -8.36
C ARG A 410 11.84 -19.99 -9.88
N TYR A 411 13.07 -19.97 -10.34
CA TYR A 411 13.40 -20.05 -11.75
C TYR A 411 13.70 -21.50 -12.12
N GLU A 412 13.02 -22.01 -13.14
CA GLU A 412 13.29 -23.30 -13.75
C GLU A 412 13.58 -23.08 -15.22
N ALA A 413 14.82 -23.35 -15.64
CA ALA A 413 15.15 -23.41 -17.06
C ALA A 413 14.77 -24.80 -17.61
N ARG A 414 14.03 -24.81 -18.69
CA ARG A 414 13.63 -26.04 -19.36
C ARG A 414 14.00 -25.98 -20.84
N ASP A 415 14.69 -27.02 -21.29
CA ASP A 415 14.97 -27.19 -22.71
C ASP A 415 13.75 -27.82 -23.39
N ILE A 416 13.28 -27.15 -24.43
CA ILE A 416 12.24 -27.69 -25.30
C ILE A 416 12.89 -28.02 -26.61
N ASP A 417 12.97 -29.33 -26.92
CA ASP A 417 13.54 -29.84 -28.16
C ASP A 417 12.78 -29.28 -29.37
N GLN A 418 13.47 -28.47 -30.15
CA GLN A 418 12.99 -27.99 -31.42
C GLN A 418 13.62 -28.80 -32.53
N ARG A 419 12.90 -29.79 -33.07
CA ARG A 419 13.33 -30.53 -34.25
C ARG A 419 12.66 -29.91 -35.47
N ILE A 420 13.47 -29.33 -36.35
CA ILE A 420 13.03 -29.00 -37.70
C ILE A 420 12.89 -30.30 -38.42
N SER A 421 11.67 -30.78 -38.60
CA SER A 421 11.36 -32.09 -39.19
C SER A 421 11.72 -32.21 -40.66
N SER A 422 11.96 -31.12 -41.38
CA SER A 422 12.34 -31.13 -42.79
C SER A 422 12.95 -29.79 -43.22
N PRO A 423 14.25 -29.54 -42.95
CA PRO A 423 14.93 -28.34 -43.42
C PRO A 423 14.82 -28.13 -44.94
N GLU A 424 14.94 -29.22 -45.67
CA GLU A 424 14.84 -29.23 -47.14
C GLU A 424 13.48 -28.75 -47.67
N LYS A 425 12.38 -29.08 -47.00
CA LYS A 425 11.05 -28.60 -47.40
C LYS A 425 10.86 -27.12 -47.13
N ILE A 426 11.49 -26.59 -46.10
CA ILE A 426 11.48 -25.16 -45.75
C ILE A 426 12.27 -24.39 -46.81
N ASP A 427 13.43 -24.88 -47.17
CA ASP A 427 14.24 -24.27 -48.24
C ASP A 427 13.55 -24.32 -49.61
N GLN A 428 12.95 -25.45 -49.96
CA GLN A 428 12.15 -25.59 -51.19
C GLN A 428 10.95 -24.65 -51.21
N TRP A 429 10.23 -24.55 -50.09
CA TRP A 429 9.10 -23.63 -49.97
C TRP A 429 9.56 -22.16 -50.08
N PHE A 430 10.67 -21.82 -49.41
CA PHE A 430 11.24 -20.48 -49.49
C PHE A 430 11.65 -20.11 -50.93
N GLU A 431 12.38 -21.00 -51.62
CA GLU A 431 12.79 -20.76 -53.00
C GLU A 431 11.59 -20.67 -53.96
N ALA A 432 10.57 -21.51 -53.78
CA ALA A 432 9.36 -21.44 -54.58
C ALA A 432 8.59 -20.12 -54.44
N ASN A 433 8.48 -19.62 -53.21
CA ASN A 433 7.72 -18.40 -52.92
C ASN A 433 8.54 -17.11 -53.13
N THR A 434 9.86 -17.20 -53.29
CA THR A 434 10.74 -16.06 -53.53
C THR A 434 11.37 -16.06 -54.92
N SER A 435 10.89 -16.88 -55.84
CA SER A 435 11.46 -17.10 -57.18
C SER A 435 11.58 -15.80 -58.02
N GLY A 436 10.76 -14.76 -57.73
CA GLY A 436 10.79 -13.46 -58.40
C GLY A 436 11.66 -12.40 -57.73
N LEU A 437 12.34 -12.72 -56.61
CA LEU A 437 13.11 -11.75 -55.84
C LEU A 437 14.61 -11.78 -56.19
N THR A 438 15.28 -10.62 -56.05
CA THR A 438 16.73 -10.53 -56.16
C THR A 438 17.44 -11.25 -55.01
N ALA A 439 18.71 -11.64 -55.22
CA ALA A 439 19.50 -12.30 -54.17
C ALA A 439 19.61 -11.45 -52.87
N ILE A 440 19.66 -10.13 -52.98
CA ILE A 440 19.70 -9.22 -51.82
C ILE A 440 18.36 -9.25 -51.07
N ALA A 441 17.23 -9.18 -51.78
CA ALA A 441 15.92 -9.25 -51.18
C ALA A 441 15.65 -10.63 -50.51
N LYS A 442 16.12 -11.72 -51.12
CA LYS A 442 16.08 -13.06 -50.51
C LYS A 442 16.91 -13.15 -49.24
N ALA A 443 18.12 -12.56 -49.22
CA ALA A 443 18.97 -12.52 -48.03
C ALA A 443 18.31 -11.74 -46.88
N GLN A 444 17.71 -10.58 -47.16
CA GLN A 444 16.98 -9.77 -46.15
C GLN A 444 15.73 -10.51 -45.64
N LEU A 445 15.02 -11.25 -46.50
CA LEU A 445 13.89 -12.08 -46.07
C LEU A 445 14.34 -13.26 -45.20
N ARG A 446 15.47 -13.91 -45.53
CA ARG A 446 16.04 -14.99 -44.72
C ARG A 446 16.48 -14.46 -43.34
N GLU A 447 17.07 -13.29 -43.29
CA GLU A 447 17.47 -12.63 -42.04
C GLU A 447 16.25 -12.30 -41.15
N ARG A 448 15.16 -11.77 -41.72
CA ARG A 448 13.90 -11.53 -41.01
C ARG A 448 13.21 -12.84 -40.57
N TRP A 449 13.23 -13.87 -41.40
CA TRP A 449 12.63 -15.17 -41.06
C TRP A 449 13.44 -15.97 -40.06
N GLY A 450 14.75 -15.79 -40.03
CA GLY A 450 15.66 -16.38 -39.06
C GLY A 450 15.70 -15.66 -37.71
N GLN A 451 14.91 -14.61 -37.53
CA GLN A 451 14.83 -13.96 -36.23
C GLN A 451 14.28 -14.90 -35.16
N MET A 452 14.92 -14.89 -34.00
CA MET A 452 14.64 -15.78 -32.87
C MET A 452 13.15 -15.83 -32.52
N GLN A 453 12.42 -14.72 -32.65
CA GLN A 453 10.97 -14.64 -32.41
C GLN A 453 10.14 -15.54 -33.27
N THR A 454 10.46 -15.66 -34.57
CA THR A 454 9.70 -16.54 -35.51
C THR A 454 9.93 -18.02 -35.21
N ILE A 455 11.14 -18.38 -34.75
CA ILE A 455 11.50 -19.72 -34.32
C ILE A 455 10.84 -20.04 -32.97
N LEU A 456 10.82 -19.10 -32.05
CA LEU A 456 10.27 -19.24 -30.71
C LEU A 456 8.73 -19.35 -30.70
N SER A 457 8.04 -18.82 -31.71
CA SER A 457 6.58 -18.85 -31.87
C SER A 457 6.04 -20.02 -32.71
N SER A 458 6.85 -21.05 -32.98
CA SER A 458 6.38 -22.23 -33.72
C SER A 458 5.27 -22.97 -32.94
N ARG A 459 4.22 -23.39 -33.66
CA ARG A 459 3.05 -24.07 -33.07
C ARG A 459 3.44 -25.28 -32.22
N SER A 460 4.33 -26.13 -32.70
CA SER A 460 4.78 -27.33 -31.98
C SER A 460 5.47 -27.01 -30.66
N ARG A 461 6.23 -25.93 -30.62
CA ARG A 461 6.88 -25.45 -29.37
C ARG A 461 5.85 -24.92 -28.40
N LEU A 462 4.90 -24.10 -28.85
CA LEU A 462 3.83 -23.57 -28.00
C LEU A 462 2.98 -24.70 -27.42
N GLU A 463 2.66 -25.73 -28.23
CA GLU A 463 1.93 -26.92 -27.74
C GLU A 463 2.71 -27.66 -26.66
N GLN A 464 4.04 -27.80 -26.79
CA GLN A 464 4.89 -28.42 -25.76
C GLN A 464 4.97 -27.56 -24.50
N ILE A 465 5.12 -26.23 -24.63
CA ILE A 465 5.12 -25.29 -23.49
C ILE A 465 3.79 -25.41 -22.74
N VAL A 466 2.67 -25.39 -23.44
CA VAL A 466 1.34 -25.51 -22.83
C VAL A 466 1.19 -26.86 -22.12
N ALA A 467 1.60 -27.96 -22.72
CA ALA A 467 1.56 -29.27 -22.09
C ALA A 467 2.43 -29.33 -20.81
N ASP A 468 3.60 -28.73 -20.83
CA ASP A 468 4.51 -28.68 -19.71
C ASP A 468 3.94 -27.81 -18.56
N VAL A 469 3.33 -26.65 -18.89
CA VAL A 469 2.61 -25.81 -17.92
C VAL A 469 1.42 -26.55 -17.30
N GLN A 470 0.64 -27.31 -18.15
CA GLN A 470 -0.48 -28.10 -17.63
C GLN A 470 -0.01 -29.20 -16.66
N LEU A 471 1.06 -29.90 -17.00
CA LEU A 471 1.67 -30.90 -16.13
C LEU A 471 2.10 -30.32 -14.79
N ASP A 472 2.69 -29.13 -14.80
CA ASP A 472 3.05 -28.39 -13.57
C ASP A 472 1.84 -28.03 -12.73
N MET A 473 0.75 -27.58 -13.36
CA MET A 473 -0.49 -27.23 -12.66
C MET A 473 -1.17 -28.45 -12.02
N GLU A 474 -0.98 -29.64 -12.60
CA GLU A 474 -1.54 -30.88 -12.06
C GLU A 474 -0.66 -31.53 -10.98
N THR A 475 0.66 -31.39 -11.09
CA THR A 475 1.61 -32.14 -10.27
C THR A 475 2.22 -31.33 -9.13
N LYS A 476 2.45 -30.02 -9.30
CA LYS A 476 3.09 -29.20 -8.27
C LYS A 476 2.09 -28.79 -7.18
N ASP A 477 2.39 -29.14 -5.94
CA ASP A 477 1.51 -28.90 -4.78
C ASP A 477 1.02 -27.45 -4.64
N ARG A 478 1.85 -26.49 -5.01
CA ARG A 478 1.51 -25.06 -4.96
C ARG A 478 0.59 -24.58 -6.09
N LEU A 479 0.45 -25.34 -7.16
CA LEU A 479 -0.31 -24.97 -8.35
C LEU A 479 -1.59 -25.78 -8.50
N LYS A 480 -1.59 -27.04 -8.05
CA LYS A 480 -2.74 -27.93 -8.14
C LYS A 480 -3.94 -27.41 -7.33
N SER A 481 -5.12 -27.94 -7.62
CA SER A 481 -6.37 -27.64 -6.90
C SER A 481 -6.87 -26.19 -7.04
N GLY A 482 -6.53 -25.51 -8.14
CA GLY A 482 -6.99 -24.15 -8.43
C GLY A 482 -6.33 -23.05 -7.59
N HIS A 483 -5.23 -23.35 -6.90
CA HIS A 483 -4.47 -22.39 -6.11
C HIS A 483 -3.43 -21.62 -6.92
N GLY A 484 -3.06 -22.10 -8.10
CA GLY A 484 -2.07 -21.48 -8.98
C GLY A 484 -2.69 -20.82 -10.20
N ASN A 485 -2.04 -19.76 -10.68
CA ASN A 485 -2.34 -19.13 -11.97
C ASN A 485 -1.10 -19.23 -12.86
N ALA A 486 -1.31 -19.38 -14.17
CA ALA A 486 -0.25 -19.34 -15.17
C ALA A 486 -0.46 -18.13 -16.08
N ILE A 487 0.63 -17.44 -16.41
CA ILE A 487 0.67 -16.38 -17.42
C ILE A 487 1.67 -16.83 -18.47
N LEU A 488 1.21 -16.97 -19.70
CA LEU A 488 2.05 -17.20 -20.87
C LEU A 488 2.30 -15.84 -21.53
N VAL A 489 3.57 -15.48 -21.71
CA VAL A 489 4.01 -14.21 -22.31
C VAL A 489 4.72 -14.48 -23.63
#